data_f0d4fc61f2f1c1a528f34b8aca2c4c96
#
_entry.id   f0d4fc61f2f1c1a528f34b8aca2c4c96
#
_cell.length_a   1.000
_cell.length_b   1.000
_cell.length_c   1.000
_cell.angle_alpha   90.00
_cell.angle_beta   90.00
_cell.angle_gamma   90.00
#
_symmetry.space_group_name_H-M   'P 1'
#
loop_
_entity.id
_entity.type
_entity.pdbx_description
1 polymer ?
#
loop_
_entity_poly.entity_id
_entity_poly.type
_entity_poly.pdbx_seq_one_letter_code
_entity_poly.pdbx_strand_id
1 'polypeptide(L)'
;MERLSNWILCHRCGMRTSVIDGQLADYGYFCTHCLYLGRCDTQQDLYLFDQPEAKPREVVFFWTGQLTEKQTEISKRILCHSEKRHHLIWAVTGAGKTEMLYPILVETLKAGGRVAICTPRVDVCNELFLRYRYVFPEEKITLLHGNTATAYTFTSFVICTIHQLYRFYRSFDLIVIDEIDAFPYNGDAGLAHAVQTAIKPDGRFIYLSATPDKKLLKEIKQTFDIHKLALRFHRRLLPEPVLVFMNNWRQKCKNKKKIKSLVRIIHQLIKENHILLFCPSITMMHRLKATLQEALPRYEITDVSSRDNQRAEKVQKMREAKYDILLTTMILERGVTFERISVIVLGADHPVFTKSSLVQIAGRADRKGPYTNSQVYFFYEEKTAAIRKACQEIKEMNEEGKKIL
;
A
#
# COMPACT_ATOMS: atom_id res chain seq x y z
N MET A 1 -12.65 -5.80 -29.60
CA MET A 1 -13.07 -7.02 -28.84
C MET A 1 -13.22 -8.17 -29.82
N GLU A 2 -12.96 -9.40 -29.37
CA GLU A 2 -13.00 -10.60 -30.24
C GLU A 2 -14.00 -11.61 -29.67
N ARG A 3 -14.87 -12.15 -30.53
CA ARG A 3 -15.85 -13.19 -30.16
C ARG A 3 -15.21 -14.57 -30.28
N LEU A 4 -15.19 -15.32 -29.18
CA LEU A 4 -14.67 -16.69 -29.10
C LEU A 4 -15.80 -17.62 -28.64
N SER A 5 -16.58 -18.16 -29.60
CA SER A 5 -17.74 -19.04 -29.32
C SER A 5 -18.68 -18.42 -28.28
N ASN A 6 -18.70 -18.90 -27.01
CA ASN A 6 -19.58 -18.45 -25.93
C ASN A 6 -18.96 -17.29 -25.09
N TRP A 7 -17.78 -16.78 -25.47
CA TRP A 7 -17.04 -15.77 -24.75
C TRP A 7 -16.65 -14.63 -25.67
N ILE A 8 -16.41 -13.48 -25.04
CA ILE A 8 -15.88 -12.29 -25.72
C ILE A 8 -14.59 -11.92 -25.00
N LEU A 9 -13.49 -11.87 -25.75
CA LEU A 9 -12.20 -11.42 -25.26
C LEU A 9 -12.09 -9.90 -25.38
N CYS A 10 -11.83 -9.23 -24.28
CA CYS A 10 -11.59 -7.79 -24.26
C CYS A 10 -10.11 -7.49 -24.49
N HIS A 11 -9.75 -6.82 -25.59
CA HIS A 11 -8.36 -6.45 -25.87
C HIS A 11 -7.79 -5.41 -24.90
N ARG A 12 -8.64 -4.62 -24.20
CA ARG A 12 -8.18 -3.64 -23.21
C ARG A 12 -7.75 -4.29 -21.90
N CYS A 13 -8.49 -5.26 -21.40
CA CYS A 13 -8.20 -5.87 -20.09
C CYS A 13 -7.81 -7.34 -20.13
N GLY A 14 -7.81 -7.97 -21.30
CA GLY A 14 -7.47 -9.39 -21.46
C GLY A 14 -8.49 -10.37 -20.87
N MET A 15 -9.59 -9.88 -20.31
CA MET A 15 -10.59 -10.71 -19.64
C MET A 15 -11.64 -11.23 -20.61
N ARG A 16 -12.22 -12.39 -20.29
CA ARG A 16 -13.30 -12.99 -21.05
C ARG A 16 -14.64 -12.71 -20.36
N THR A 17 -15.60 -12.15 -21.11
CA THR A 17 -17.00 -11.97 -20.69
C THR A 17 -17.86 -13.01 -21.40
N SER A 18 -18.82 -13.61 -20.71
CA SER A 18 -19.82 -14.47 -21.34
C SER A 18 -20.63 -13.68 -22.36
N VAL A 19 -20.95 -14.28 -23.49
CA VAL A 19 -21.82 -13.69 -24.54
C VAL A 19 -23.15 -13.24 -23.94
N ILE A 20 -23.71 -13.99 -22.98
CA ILE A 20 -24.98 -13.68 -22.32
C ILE A 20 -24.85 -12.42 -21.45
N ASP A 21 -23.77 -12.33 -20.64
CA ASP A 21 -23.58 -11.22 -19.69
C ASP A 21 -23.13 -9.92 -20.37
N GLY A 22 -22.48 -10.03 -21.52
CA GLY A 22 -21.95 -8.91 -22.29
C GLY A 22 -22.80 -8.46 -23.46
N GLN A 23 -24.01 -8.97 -23.65
CA GLN A 23 -24.86 -8.64 -24.80
C GLN A 23 -25.40 -7.21 -24.74
N LEU A 24 -25.31 -6.50 -25.86
CA LEU A 24 -25.97 -5.20 -26.08
C LEU A 24 -27.27 -5.37 -26.86
N ALA A 25 -28.18 -4.41 -26.73
CA ALA A 25 -29.47 -4.41 -27.42
C ALA A 25 -29.31 -4.43 -28.97
N ASP A 26 -28.23 -3.83 -29.50
CA ASP A 26 -27.96 -3.66 -30.92
C ASP A 26 -27.02 -4.74 -31.49
N TYR A 27 -27.15 -5.98 -31.06
CA TYR A 27 -26.34 -7.14 -31.51
C TYR A 27 -24.83 -7.01 -31.25
N GLY A 28 -24.41 -6.05 -30.46
CA GLY A 28 -23.04 -5.88 -30.02
C GLY A 28 -22.77 -6.56 -28.68
N TYR A 29 -21.51 -6.46 -28.23
CA TYR A 29 -21.08 -7.00 -26.96
C TYR A 29 -20.17 -6.02 -26.23
N PHE A 30 -20.20 -6.02 -24.91
CA PHE A 30 -19.32 -5.18 -24.09
C PHE A 30 -18.58 -6.00 -23.01
N CYS A 31 -17.47 -5.45 -22.54
CA CYS A 31 -16.72 -6.04 -21.45
C CYS A 31 -17.31 -5.64 -20.09
N THR A 32 -17.65 -6.63 -19.27
CA THR A 32 -18.18 -6.40 -17.92
C THR A 32 -17.09 -6.12 -16.88
N HIS A 33 -15.81 -6.45 -17.18
CA HIS A 33 -14.70 -6.36 -16.21
C HIS A 33 -14.07 -4.97 -16.08
N CYS A 34 -14.00 -4.19 -17.15
CA CYS A 34 -13.30 -2.91 -17.15
C CYS A 34 -14.21 -1.68 -17.36
N LEU A 35 -15.49 -1.77 -16.96
CA LEU A 35 -16.50 -0.72 -17.12
C LEU A 35 -16.16 0.59 -16.41
N TYR A 36 -15.45 0.54 -15.31
CA TYR A 36 -15.08 1.73 -14.52
C TYR A 36 -14.14 2.72 -15.27
N LEU A 37 -13.57 2.32 -16.41
CA LEU A 37 -12.83 3.20 -17.33
C LEU A 37 -13.61 3.57 -18.59
N GLY A 38 -14.92 3.45 -18.55
CA GLY A 38 -15.79 3.58 -19.71
C GLY A 38 -16.01 2.24 -20.43
N ARG A 39 -17.10 2.17 -21.17
CA ARG A 39 -17.47 0.95 -21.90
C ARG A 39 -16.43 0.64 -22.98
N CYS A 40 -16.02 -0.62 -23.07
CA CYS A 40 -15.27 -1.19 -24.17
C CYS A 40 -16.17 -2.23 -24.81
N ASP A 41 -16.52 -2.05 -26.07
CA ASP A 41 -17.51 -2.86 -26.77
C ASP A 41 -17.05 -3.22 -28.20
N THR A 42 -17.89 -3.97 -28.91
CA THR A 42 -17.63 -4.37 -30.29
C THR A 42 -18.02 -3.31 -31.34
N GLN A 43 -18.67 -2.24 -30.91
CA GLN A 43 -19.12 -1.15 -31.79
C GLN A 43 -18.12 0.01 -31.87
N GLN A 44 -17.09 -0.02 -31.03
CA GLN A 44 -16.04 1.00 -30.95
C GLN A 44 -14.66 0.39 -31.12
N ASP A 45 -13.79 1.08 -31.81
CA ASP A 45 -12.40 0.70 -31.96
C ASP A 45 -11.57 1.12 -30.77
N LEU A 46 -10.57 0.33 -30.44
CA LEU A 46 -9.54 0.66 -29.46
C LEU A 46 -8.32 1.19 -30.21
N TYR A 47 -8.10 2.48 -30.14
CA TYR A 47 -6.95 3.13 -30.78
C TYR A 47 -5.72 3.01 -29.88
N LEU A 48 -4.61 2.55 -30.44
CA LEU A 48 -3.30 2.50 -29.81
C LEU A 48 -2.43 3.58 -30.45
N PHE A 49 -1.82 4.42 -29.61
CA PHE A 49 -0.94 5.49 -30.05
C PHE A 49 0.49 5.13 -29.72
N ASP A 50 1.38 5.29 -30.71
CA ASP A 50 2.81 5.19 -30.47
C ASP A 50 3.25 6.30 -29.51
N GLN A 51 4.16 5.94 -28.62
CA GLN A 51 4.71 6.91 -27.68
C GLN A 51 5.79 7.73 -28.41
N PRO A 52 5.82 9.07 -28.18
CA PRO A 52 6.88 9.90 -28.75
C PRO A 52 8.25 9.38 -28.27
N GLU A 53 9.23 9.41 -29.17
CA GLU A 53 10.62 9.14 -28.82
C GLU A 53 11.10 10.19 -27.83
N ALA A 54 11.60 9.73 -26.71
CA ALA A 54 12.15 10.59 -25.69
C ALA A 54 13.64 10.78 -25.93
N LYS A 55 14.08 12.05 -25.82
CA LYS A 55 15.50 12.40 -25.90
C LYS A 55 16.09 12.52 -24.49
N PRO A 56 17.37 12.17 -24.30
CA PRO A 56 18.07 12.45 -23.05
C PRO A 56 17.97 13.93 -22.69
N ARG A 57 17.81 14.21 -21.39
CA ARG A 57 17.60 15.56 -20.88
C ARG A 57 18.11 15.72 -19.45
N GLU A 58 18.31 16.93 -19.02
CA GLU A 58 18.60 17.22 -17.62
C GLU A 58 17.33 17.05 -16.76
N VAL A 59 17.53 16.62 -15.52
CA VAL A 59 16.47 16.43 -14.53
C VAL A 59 16.89 17.12 -13.24
N VAL A 60 16.12 18.12 -12.82
CA VAL A 60 16.32 18.78 -11.53
C VAL A 60 15.78 17.90 -10.42
N PHE A 61 16.70 17.51 -9.52
CA PHE A 61 16.42 16.64 -8.41
C PHE A 61 16.86 17.30 -7.10
N PHE A 62 15.92 17.54 -6.23
CA PHE A 62 16.14 18.19 -4.94
C PHE A 62 15.75 17.28 -3.78
N TRP A 63 16.76 16.69 -3.16
CA TRP A 63 16.59 15.89 -1.96
C TRP A 63 17.79 16.04 -1.03
N THR A 64 17.55 16.49 0.20
CA THR A 64 18.59 16.76 1.20
C THR A 64 18.90 15.56 2.10
N GLY A 65 18.15 14.47 1.96
CA GLY A 65 18.37 13.24 2.73
C GLY A 65 19.54 12.42 2.19
N GLN A 66 19.91 11.40 2.93
CA GLN A 66 20.96 10.45 2.54
C GLN A 66 20.42 9.03 2.64
N LEU A 67 20.72 8.20 1.68
CA LEU A 67 20.47 6.76 1.75
C LEU A 67 21.43 6.13 2.76
N THR A 68 20.96 5.18 3.55
CA THR A 68 21.81 4.32 4.33
C THR A 68 22.69 3.47 3.40
N GLU A 69 23.76 2.89 3.94
CA GLU A 69 24.66 2.04 3.15
C GLU A 69 23.91 0.92 2.43
N LYS A 70 23.02 0.22 3.15
CA LYS A 70 22.19 -0.86 2.56
C LYS A 70 21.18 -0.37 1.52
N GLN A 71 20.58 0.79 1.71
CA GLN A 71 19.72 1.40 0.70
C GLN A 71 20.50 1.78 -0.55
N THR A 72 21.71 2.33 -0.37
CA THR A 72 22.62 2.68 -1.46
C THR A 72 23.06 1.44 -2.24
N GLU A 73 23.40 0.36 -1.54
CA GLU A 73 23.75 -0.93 -2.15
C GLU A 73 22.61 -1.45 -3.03
N ILE A 74 21.38 -1.46 -2.50
CA ILE A 74 20.20 -1.92 -3.26
C ILE A 74 19.97 -1.04 -4.49
N SER A 75 19.98 0.29 -4.33
CA SER A 75 19.77 1.21 -5.45
C SER A 75 20.84 1.04 -6.53
N LYS A 76 22.12 0.88 -6.15
CA LYS A 76 23.22 0.59 -7.08
C LYS A 76 23.04 -0.74 -7.81
N ARG A 77 22.64 -1.81 -7.12
CA ARG A 77 22.36 -3.11 -7.74
C ARG A 77 21.23 -3.05 -8.78
N ILE A 78 20.22 -2.22 -8.53
CA ILE A 78 19.11 -2.00 -9.48
C ILE A 78 19.59 -1.19 -10.70
N LEU A 79 20.50 -0.24 -10.50
CA LEU A 79 21.06 0.57 -11.59
C LEU A 79 22.10 -0.21 -12.41
N CYS A 80 22.95 -1.00 -11.77
CA CYS A 80 23.87 -1.88 -12.46
C CYS A 80 23.06 -2.97 -13.17
N HIS A 81 23.35 -3.22 -14.44
CA HIS A 81 22.72 -4.26 -15.24
C HIS A 81 22.91 -5.61 -14.54
N SER A 82 21.85 -6.09 -13.88
CA SER A 82 21.79 -7.43 -13.30
C SER A 82 21.41 -8.45 -14.39
N GLU A 83 21.63 -9.73 -14.14
CA GLU A 83 21.19 -10.81 -15.03
C GLU A 83 19.67 -10.79 -15.24
N LYS A 84 18.93 -10.30 -14.26
CA LYS A 84 17.48 -10.16 -14.32
C LYS A 84 17.08 -8.69 -14.49
N ARG A 85 16.15 -8.48 -15.41
CA ARG A 85 15.66 -7.15 -15.75
C ARG A 85 14.81 -6.52 -14.64
N HIS A 86 14.10 -7.32 -13.87
CA HIS A 86 13.09 -6.86 -12.91
C HIS A 86 13.57 -7.03 -11.48
N HIS A 87 13.03 -6.20 -10.56
CA HIS A 87 13.47 -6.18 -9.16
C HIS A 87 12.30 -6.18 -8.19
N LEU A 88 12.42 -6.93 -7.09
CA LEU A 88 11.56 -6.83 -5.93
C LEU A 88 12.36 -6.24 -4.76
N ILE A 89 11.92 -5.11 -4.23
CA ILE A 89 12.39 -4.56 -2.96
C ILE A 89 11.48 -5.07 -1.85
N TRP A 90 11.93 -6.12 -1.18
CA TRP A 90 11.26 -6.64 0.02
C TRP A 90 11.83 -5.95 1.25
N ALA A 91 11.16 -4.90 1.71
CA ALA A 91 11.67 -4.09 2.80
C ALA A 91 10.58 -3.82 3.84
N VAL A 92 10.94 -3.89 5.11
CA VAL A 92 10.04 -3.62 6.22
C VAL A 92 9.39 -2.24 6.14
N THR A 93 8.27 -2.05 6.84
CA THR A 93 7.62 -0.74 6.94
C THR A 93 8.56 0.28 7.58
N GLY A 94 8.71 1.45 6.95
CA GLY A 94 9.64 2.48 7.41
C GLY A 94 11.11 2.28 7.01
N ALA A 95 11.40 1.34 6.10
CA ALA A 95 12.74 1.11 5.57
C ALA A 95 13.19 2.13 4.50
N GLY A 96 12.36 3.10 4.13
CA GLY A 96 12.69 4.09 3.09
C GLY A 96 12.63 3.54 1.67
N LYS A 97 11.61 2.73 1.37
CA LYS A 97 11.40 2.16 0.01
C LYS A 97 11.32 3.22 -1.07
N THR A 98 10.63 4.31 -0.80
CA THR A 98 10.45 5.43 -1.74
C THR A 98 11.77 6.12 -2.07
N GLU A 99 12.60 6.35 -1.06
CA GLU A 99 13.88 7.04 -1.18
C GLU A 99 14.90 6.22 -1.99
N MET A 100 14.87 4.90 -1.87
CA MET A 100 15.72 4.00 -2.67
C MET A 100 15.42 4.08 -4.18
N LEU A 101 14.24 4.53 -4.56
CA LEU A 101 13.87 4.69 -5.97
C LEU A 101 14.44 5.96 -6.60
N TYR A 102 14.79 6.98 -5.82
CA TYR A 102 15.20 8.28 -6.38
C TYR A 102 16.34 8.20 -7.39
N PRO A 103 17.46 7.51 -7.13
CA PRO A 103 18.54 7.40 -8.13
C PRO A 103 18.07 6.73 -9.43
N ILE A 104 17.19 5.74 -9.31
CA ILE A 104 16.68 4.97 -10.45
C ILE A 104 15.74 5.82 -11.31
N LEU A 105 14.90 6.61 -10.66
CA LEU A 105 13.97 7.54 -11.32
C LEU A 105 14.74 8.64 -12.07
N VAL A 106 15.75 9.22 -11.40
CA VAL A 106 16.63 10.25 -12.01
C VAL A 106 17.29 9.71 -13.28
N GLU A 107 17.93 8.53 -13.21
CA GLU A 107 18.59 7.92 -14.37
C GLU A 107 17.60 7.61 -15.50
N THR A 108 16.44 7.05 -15.17
CA THR A 108 15.42 6.73 -16.19
C THR A 108 14.91 8.00 -16.86
N LEU A 109 14.61 9.04 -16.09
CA LEU A 109 14.10 10.31 -16.62
C LEU A 109 15.17 11.07 -17.43
N LYS A 110 16.46 11.05 -16.98
CA LYS A 110 17.59 11.63 -17.72
C LYS A 110 17.81 10.96 -19.07
N ALA A 111 17.65 9.65 -19.13
CA ALA A 111 17.70 8.92 -20.40
C ALA A 111 16.52 9.24 -21.33
N GLY A 112 15.59 10.09 -20.90
CA GLY A 112 14.36 10.39 -21.61
C GLY A 112 13.25 9.34 -21.41
N GLY A 113 13.47 8.34 -20.57
CA GLY A 113 12.50 7.29 -20.29
C GLY A 113 11.26 7.79 -19.56
N ARG A 114 10.17 7.06 -19.71
CA ARG A 114 8.90 7.34 -19.08
C ARG A 114 8.64 6.42 -17.91
N VAL A 115 8.20 6.99 -16.80
CA VAL A 115 8.04 6.29 -15.53
C VAL A 115 6.58 6.29 -15.06
N ALA A 116 6.10 5.16 -14.57
CA ALA A 116 4.86 5.06 -13.80
C ALA A 116 5.15 4.56 -12.39
N ILE A 117 4.61 5.24 -11.38
CA ILE A 117 4.53 4.74 -10.01
C ILE A 117 3.08 4.42 -9.70
N CYS A 118 2.83 3.15 -9.45
CA CYS A 118 1.49 2.61 -9.29
C CYS A 118 1.29 2.08 -7.87
N THR A 119 0.10 2.32 -7.33
CA THR A 119 -0.30 1.76 -6.03
C THR A 119 -1.78 1.39 -6.08
N PRO A 120 -2.25 0.43 -5.27
CA PRO A 120 -3.67 0.05 -5.27
C PRO A 120 -4.60 1.08 -4.62
N ARG A 121 -4.07 2.11 -3.92
CA ARG A 121 -4.86 3.02 -3.09
C ARG A 121 -4.72 4.49 -3.50
N VAL A 122 -5.85 5.18 -3.60
CA VAL A 122 -5.92 6.61 -3.94
C VAL A 122 -5.15 7.49 -2.94
N ASP A 123 -5.29 7.21 -1.64
CA ASP A 123 -4.61 8.01 -0.60
C ASP A 123 -3.08 7.94 -0.72
N VAL A 124 -2.56 6.75 -1.04
CA VAL A 124 -1.12 6.54 -1.25
C VAL A 124 -0.67 7.26 -2.51
N CYS A 125 -1.47 7.23 -3.60
CA CYS A 125 -1.18 8.03 -4.80
C CYS A 125 -1.03 9.52 -4.48
N ASN A 126 -1.97 10.08 -3.70
CA ASN A 126 -1.94 11.49 -3.31
C ASN A 126 -0.71 11.82 -2.45
N GLU A 127 -0.36 10.95 -1.49
CA GLU A 127 0.84 11.13 -0.65
C GLU A 127 2.12 11.08 -1.49
N LEU A 128 2.25 10.10 -2.37
CA LEU A 128 3.40 9.96 -3.26
C LEU A 128 3.50 11.15 -4.21
N PHE A 129 2.38 11.62 -4.78
CA PHE A 129 2.37 12.77 -5.66
C PHE A 129 2.94 14.03 -5.00
N LEU A 130 2.50 14.36 -3.78
CA LEU A 130 3.03 15.51 -3.04
C LEU A 130 4.53 15.35 -2.76
N ARG A 131 4.96 14.13 -2.37
CA ARG A 131 6.36 13.83 -2.08
C ARG A 131 7.23 13.95 -3.34
N TYR A 132 6.83 13.36 -4.45
CA TYR A 132 7.62 13.42 -5.69
C TYR A 132 7.65 14.81 -6.32
N ARG A 133 6.56 15.58 -6.25
CA ARG A 133 6.56 16.99 -6.67
C ARG A 133 7.57 17.85 -5.91
N TYR A 134 7.76 17.58 -4.62
CA TYR A 134 8.76 18.28 -3.82
C TYR A 134 10.19 17.91 -4.26
N VAL A 135 10.43 16.65 -4.56
CA VAL A 135 11.76 16.12 -4.90
C VAL A 135 12.14 16.39 -6.37
N PHE A 136 11.15 16.44 -7.26
CA PHE A 136 11.29 16.73 -8.70
C PHE A 136 10.51 18.01 -9.06
N PRO A 137 10.98 19.19 -8.63
CA PRO A 137 10.19 20.43 -8.72
C PRO A 137 9.89 20.88 -10.15
N GLU A 138 10.75 20.56 -11.11
CA GLU A 138 10.58 20.94 -12.53
C GLU A 138 9.90 19.84 -13.37
N GLU A 139 9.70 18.63 -12.79
CA GLU A 139 9.01 17.58 -13.51
C GLU A 139 7.50 17.77 -13.49
N LYS A 140 6.90 17.75 -14.66
CA LYS A 140 5.44 17.68 -14.76
C LYS A 140 4.98 16.26 -14.44
N ILE A 141 4.42 16.06 -13.24
CA ILE A 141 3.93 14.78 -12.77
C ILE A 141 2.41 14.72 -12.97
N THR A 142 1.94 13.71 -13.68
CA THR A 142 0.50 13.46 -13.84
C THR A 142 0.01 12.52 -12.75
N LEU A 143 -1.03 12.94 -12.01
CA LEU A 143 -1.72 12.10 -11.02
C LEU A 143 -3.02 11.55 -11.62
N LEU A 144 -3.20 10.21 -11.60
CA LEU A 144 -4.39 9.55 -12.15
C LEU A 144 -5.02 8.58 -11.14
N HIS A 145 -6.26 8.82 -10.79
CA HIS A 145 -7.11 7.90 -10.03
C HIS A 145 -8.60 8.20 -10.28
N GLY A 146 -9.50 7.39 -9.74
CA GLY A 146 -10.94 7.53 -10.00
C GLY A 146 -11.56 8.88 -9.65
N ASN A 147 -10.95 9.63 -8.73
CA ASN A 147 -11.43 10.96 -8.28
C ASN A 147 -10.67 12.11 -8.93
N THR A 148 -9.83 11.87 -9.94
CA THR A 148 -9.08 12.94 -10.61
C THR A 148 -9.98 13.66 -11.60
N ALA A 149 -10.20 14.95 -11.38
CA ALA A 149 -11.06 15.80 -12.24
C ALA A 149 -10.34 16.36 -13.48
N THR A 150 -9.00 16.30 -13.52
CA THR A 150 -8.20 16.88 -14.60
C THR A 150 -8.10 15.94 -15.79
N ALA A 151 -8.22 16.48 -17.00
CA ALA A 151 -7.96 15.74 -18.22
C ALA A 151 -6.50 15.22 -18.24
N TYR A 152 -6.32 14.04 -18.80
CA TYR A 152 -4.99 13.47 -18.97
C TYR A 152 -4.14 14.35 -19.89
N THR A 153 -2.92 14.65 -19.48
CA THR A 153 -1.87 15.24 -20.31
C THR A 153 -0.67 14.32 -20.35
N PHE A 154 -0.03 14.23 -21.52
CA PHE A 154 1.20 13.45 -21.66
C PHE A 154 2.32 14.01 -20.78
N THR A 155 2.93 13.14 -19.97
CA THR A 155 4.09 13.48 -19.13
C THR A 155 5.04 12.29 -19.05
N SER A 156 6.32 12.57 -18.80
CA SER A 156 7.32 11.53 -18.58
C SER A 156 7.16 10.84 -17.21
N PHE A 157 6.46 11.46 -16.28
CA PHE A 157 6.27 10.92 -14.94
C PHE A 157 4.80 10.86 -14.58
N VAL A 158 4.32 9.63 -14.32
CA VAL A 158 2.92 9.36 -13.96
C VAL A 158 2.87 8.70 -12.59
N ILE A 159 1.97 9.16 -11.73
CA ILE A 159 1.61 8.49 -10.47
C ILE A 159 0.15 8.11 -10.57
N CYS A 160 -0.19 6.85 -10.37
CA CYS A 160 -1.56 6.41 -10.59
C CYS A 160 -1.98 5.22 -9.72
N THR A 161 -3.28 5.02 -9.62
CA THR A 161 -3.76 3.71 -9.17
C THR A 161 -3.55 2.66 -10.26
N ILE A 162 -3.31 1.41 -9.88
CA ILE A 162 -3.01 0.32 -10.83
C ILE A 162 -4.09 0.19 -11.90
N HIS A 163 -5.36 0.44 -11.57
CA HIS A 163 -6.47 0.44 -12.52
C HIS A 163 -6.30 1.44 -13.68
N GLN A 164 -5.60 2.53 -13.48
CA GLN A 164 -5.38 3.50 -14.54
C GLN A 164 -4.41 2.99 -15.62
N LEU A 165 -3.65 1.92 -15.36
CA LEU A 165 -2.76 1.32 -16.34
C LEU A 165 -3.49 0.73 -17.56
N TYR A 166 -4.78 0.41 -17.48
CA TYR A 166 -5.58 0.06 -18.64
C TYR A 166 -5.67 1.15 -19.74
N ARG A 167 -5.25 2.37 -19.43
CA ARG A 167 -5.19 3.49 -20.38
C ARG A 167 -3.92 3.51 -21.22
N PHE A 168 -2.94 2.67 -20.87
CA PHE A 168 -1.60 2.72 -21.45
C PHE A 168 -1.26 1.44 -22.19
N TYR A 169 -0.65 1.60 -23.34
CA TYR A 169 -0.12 0.50 -24.14
C TYR A 169 1.35 0.78 -24.43
N ARG A 170 2.25 -0.11 -24.02
CA ARG A 170 3.71 -0.03 -24.22
C ARG A 170 4.27 1.38 -23.97
N SER A 171 3.85 1.99 -22.87
CA SER A 171 4.06 3.42 -22.64
C SER A 171 5.23 3.73 -21.70
N PHE A 172 5.63 2.78 -20.86
CA PHE A 172 6.57 3.05 -19.79
C PHE A 172 7.85 2.24 -19.93
N ASP A 173 9.00 2.91 -19.70
CA ASP A 173 10.31 2.28 -19.61
C ASP A 173 10.52 1.68 -18.21
N LEU A 174 9.89 2.28 -17.20
CA LEU A 174 9.91 1.81 -15.81
C LEU A 174 8.51 1.87 -15.21
N ILE A 175 8.05 0.74 -14.68
CA ILE A 175 6.84 0.69 -13.83
C ILE A 175 7.26 0.26 -12.43
N VAL A 176 7.00 1.12 -11.45
CA VAL A 176 7.13 0.81 -10.03
C VAL A 176 5.74 0.47 -9.49
N ILE A 177 5.58 -0.68 -8.84
CA ILE A 177 4.34 -1.05 -8.17
C ILE A 177 4.59 -1.08 -6.67
N ASP A 178 4.07 -0.08 -5.97
CA ASP A 178 4.12 -0.05 -4.50
C ASP A 178 2.96 -0.87 -3.93
N GLU A 179 3.24 -1.60 -2.86
CA GLU A 179 2.30 -2.49 -2.19
C GLU A 179 1.74 -3.58 -3.12
N ILE A 180 2.63 -4.25 -3.90
CA ILE A 180 2.27 -5.32 -4.86
C ILE A 180 1.41 -6.45 -4.24
N ASP A 181 1.56 -6.68 -2.94
CA ASP A 181 0.83 -7.69 -2.15
C ASP A 181 -0.57 -7.23 -1.68
N ALA A 182 -0.96 -5.99 -1.98
CA ALA A 182 -2.23 -5.44 -1.53
C ALA A 182 -3.39 -5.71 -2.51
N PHE A 183 -4.60 -5.88 -1.95
CA PHE A 183 -5.83 -5.86 -2.74
C PHE A 183 -6.03 -4.46 -3.37
N PRO A 184 -6.54 -4.33 -4.60
CA PRO A 184 -7.13 -5.40 -5.44
C PRO A 184 -6.15 -6.09 -6.39
N TYR A 185 -4.89 -5.68 -6.47
CA TYR A 185 -3.96 -6.22 -7.46
C TYR A 185 -3.69 -7.73 -7.28
N ASN A 186 -3.49 -8.16 -6.03
CA ASN A 186 -3.20 -9.56 -5.74
C ASN A 186 -4.42 -10.43 -6.07
N GLY A 187 -4.27 -11.26 -7.11
CA GLY A 187 -5.31 -12.18 -7.58
C GLY A 187 -6.21 -11.64 -8.71
N ASP A 188 -6.02 -10.41 -9.18
CA ASP A 188 -6.76 -9.84 -10.31
C ASP A 188 -5.97 -10.01 -11.63
N ALA A 189 -6.41 -10.95 -12.45
CA ALA A 189 -5.77 -11.24 -13.74
C ALA A 189 -5.89 -10.07 -14.74
N GLY A 190 -6.95 -9.29 -14.67
CA GLY A 190 -7.13 -8.12 -15.53
C GLY A 190 -6.14 -7.03 -15.19
N LEU A 191 -5.92 -6.74 -13.89
CA LEU A 191 -4.90 -5.78 -13.47
C LEU A 191 -3.49 -6.26 -13.81
N ALA A 192 -3.21 -7.56 -13.68
CA ALA A 192 -1.94 -8.13 -14.11
C ALA A 192 -1.72 -7.93 -15.62
N HIS A 193 -2.76 -8.13 -16.44
CA HIS A 193 -2.73 -7.85 -17.88
C HIS A 193 -2.47 -6.37 -18.15
N ALA A 194 -3.13 -5.44 -17.44
CA ALA A 194 -2.92 -4.01 -17.62
C ALA A 194 -1.48 -3.59 -17.34
N VAL A 195 -0.87 -4.12 -16.27
CA VAL A 195 0.54 -3.90 -15.93
C VAL A 195 1.47 -4.36 -17.03
N GLN A 196 1.26 -5.59 -17.55
CA GLN A 196 2.07 -6.17 -18.62
C GLN A 196 1.89 -5.44 -19.97
N THR A 197 0.69 -4.94 -20.23
CA THR A 197 0.40 -4.20 -21.47
C THR A 197 0.95 -2.79 -21.46
N ALA A 198 1.02 -2.15 -20.28
CA ALA A 198 1.47 -0.78 -20.14
C ALA A 198 2.99 -0.60 -20.24
N ILE A 199 3.78 -1.64 -19.93
CA ILE A 199 5.25 -1.62 -20.01
C ILE A 199 5.71 -1.75 -21.46
N LYS A 200 6.80 -1.09 -21.84
CA LYS A 200 7.49 -1.32 -23.12
C LYS A 200 8.16 -2.70 -23.15
N PRO A 201 8.41 -3.28 -24.32
CA PRO A 201 9.08 -4.58 -24.46
C PRO A 201 10.42 -4.64 -23.71
N ASP A 202 11.16 -3.52 -23.72
CA ASP A 202 12.45 -3.38 -23.02
C ASP A 202 12.35 -2.71 -21.67
N GLY A 203 11.14 -2.41 -21.21
CA GLY A 203 10.87 -1.81 -19.92
C GLY A 203 11.12 -2.76 -18.76
N ARG A 204 11.24 -2.22 -17.57
CA ARG A 204 11.49 -2.98 -16.34
C ARG A 204 10.50 -2.69 -15.23
N PHE A 205 10.25 -3.70 -14.41
CA PHE A 205 9.43 -3.58 -13.20
C PHE A 205 10.29 -3.46 -11.95
N ILE A 206 9.83 -2.62 -11.03
CA ILE A 206 10.28 -2.63 -9.64
C ILE A 206 9.06 -2.82 -8.76
N TYR A 207 8.99 -3.95 -8.07
CA TYR A 207 7.96 -4.24 -7.10
C TYR A 207 8.42 -3.87 -5.70
N LEU A 208 7.54 -3.21 -4.93
CA LEU A 208 7.77 -2.90 -3.53
C LEU A 208 6.78 -3.68 -2.68
N SER A 209 7.27 -4.35 -1.66
CA SER A 209 6.42 -5.02 -0.66
C SER A 209 7.12 -5.07 0.69
N ALA A 210 6.34 -5.02 1.76
CA ALA A 210 6.84 -5.35 3.09
C ALA A 210 6.55 -6.82 3.47
N THR A 211 5.57 -7.43 2.82
CA THR A 211 5.03 -8.76 3.18
C THR A 211 4.70 -9.59 1.93
N PRO A 212 5.65 -9.77 0.98
CA PRO A 212 5.38 -10.55 -0.23
C PRO A 212 4.94 -11.96 0.15
N ASP A 213 3.91 -12.47 -0.50
CA ASP A 213 3.45 -13.82 -0.25
C ASP A 213 4.29 -14.87 -0.99
N LYS A 214 4.16 -16.14 -0.55
CA LYS A 214 4.93 -17.25 -1.13
C LYS A 214 4.58 -17.50 -2.61
N LYS A 215 3.35 -17.17 -3.03
CA LYS A 215 2.90 -17.35 -4.40
C LYS A 215 3.61 -16.36 -5.31
N LEU A 216 3.58 -15.07 -4.96
CA LEU A 216 4.31 -14.03 -5.68
C LEU A 216 5.81 -14.36 -5.79
N LEU A 217 6.46 -14.70 -4.65
CA LEU A 217 7.89 -15.04 -4.63
C LEU A 217 8.23 -16.22 -5.56
N LYS A 218 7.35 -17.22 -5.65
CA LYS A 218 7.52 -18.35 -6.56
C LYS A 218 7.37 -17.94 -8.02
N GLU A 219 6.38 -17.11 -8.33
CA GLU A 219 6.09 -16.64 -9.68
C GLU A 219 7.22 -15.78 -10.26
N ILE A 220 7.78 -14.88 -9.44
CA ILE A 220 8.82 -13.93 -9.89
C ILE A 220 10.26 -14.45 -9.77
N LYS A 221 10.49 -15.61 -9.17
CA LYS A 221 11.83 -16.13 -8.83
C LYS A 221 12.81 -16.16 -10.01
N GLN A 222 12.32 -16.46 -11.21
CA GLN A 222 13.17 -16.58 -12.40
C GLN A 222 13.45 -15.23 -13.09
N THR A 223 12.55 -14.26 -12.94
CA THR A 223 12.58 -12.99 -13.71
C THR A 223 12.94 -11.77 -12.87
N PHE A 224 12.91 -11.87 -11.55
CA PHE A 224 13.20 -10.77 -10.63
C PHE A 224 14.40 -11.07 -9.74
N ASP A 225 15.21 -10.03 -9.51
CA ASP A 225 16.16 -10.00 -8.40
C ASP A 225 15.45 -9.52 -7.14
N ILE A 226 15.64 -10.25 -6.04
CA ILE A 226 15.00 -9.95 -4.76
C ILE A 226 16.00 -9.28 -3.83
N HIS A 227 15.72 -8.03 -3.48
CA HIS A 227 16.50 -7.22 -2.56
C HIS A 227 15.79 -7.13 -1.21
N LYS A 228 16.37 -7.70 -0.17
CA LYS A 228 15.77 -7.72 1.16
C LYS A 228 16.39 -6.67 2.07
N LEU A 229 15.54 -5.85 2.74
CA LEU A 229 15.95 -4.86 3.73
C LEU A 229 15.11 -5.02 4.99
N ALA A 230 15.67 -5.68 5.99
CA ALA A 230 15.01 -6.06 7.23
C ALA A 230 15.11 -4.98 8.33
N LEU A 231 15.71 -3.83 8.04
CA LEU A 231 15.91 -2.75 8.99
C LEU A 231 15.20 -1.47 8.54
N ARG A 232 14.60 -0.75 9.49
CA ARG A 232 14.01 0.57 9.26
C ARG A 232 15.09 1.62 9.03
N PHE A 233 14.74 2.71 8.33
CA PHE A 233 15.66 3.81 8.05
C PHE A 233 16.37 4.34 9.30
N HIS A 234 15.64 4.50 10.40
CA HIS A 234 16.20 4.97 11.68
C HIS A 234 16.96 3.89 12.47
N ARG A 235 17.41 2.80 11.80
CA ARG A 235 18.14 1.68 12.41
C ARG A 235 17.39 1.02 13.56
N ARG A 236 16.05 0.87 13.42
CA ARG A 236 15.18 0.24 14.40
C ARG A 236 14.59 -1.05 13.87
N LEU A 237 14.41 -1.98 14.76
CA LEU A 237 13.69 -3.22 14.53
C LEU A 237 12.17 -2.96 14.48
N LEU A 238 11.41 -3.89 13.94
CA LEU A 238 9.96 -3.87 14.04
C LEU A 238 9.55 -4.14 15.51
N PRO A 239 8.53 -3.44 16.05
CA PRO A 239 8.01 -3.75 17.38
C PRO A 239 7.33 -5.11 17.37
N GLU A 240 7.73 -5.98 18.28
CA GLU A 240 7.15 -7.32 18.43
C GLU A 240 5.81 -7.22 19.16
N PRO A 241 4.73 -7.82 18.63
CA PRO A 241 3.41 -7.75 19.26
C PRO A 241 3.33 -8.53 20.56
N VAL A 242 2.82 -7.90 21.62
CA VAL A 242 2.42 -8.55 22.86
C VAL A 242 1.03 -9.18 22.67
N LEU A 243 0.91 -10.47 22.85
CA LEU A 243 -0.34 -11.21 22.69
C LEU A 243 -1.16 -11.17 23.98
N VAL A 244 -2.40 -10.67 23.94
CA VAL A 244 -3.30 -10.55 25.08
C VAL A 244 -4.56 -11.39 24.85
N PHE A 245 -4.70 -12.46 25.62
CA PHE A 245 -5.91 -13.28 25.56
C PHE A 245 -7.12 -12.53 26.13
N MET A 246 -8.22 -12.51 25.39
CA MET A 246 -9.48 -11.87 25.78
C MET A 246 -10.66 -12.68 25.27
N ASN A 247 -11.11 -13.67 26.06
CA ASN A 247 -12.27 -14.46 25.67
C ASN A 247 -13.52 -13.60 25.48
N ASN A 248 -14.40 -13.98 24.58
CA ASN A 248 -15.65 -13.26 24.28
C ASN A 248 -15.44 -11.74 24.08
N TRP A 249 -14.33 -11.34 23.45
CA TRP A 249 -13.96 -9.92 23.27
C TRP A 249 -15.09 -9.13 22.57
N ARG A 250 -15.84 -9.77 21.64
CA ARG A 250 -16.98 -9.17 20.94
C ARG A 250 -18.07 -8.68 21.91
N GLN A 251 -18.35 -9.44 22.98
CA GLN A 251 -19.35 -9.07 23.99
C GLN A 251 -18.76 -8.15 25.05
N LYS A 252 -17.51 -8.38 25.43
CA LYS A 252 -16.83 -7.55 26.44
C LYS A 252 -16.69 -6.11 26.00
N CYS A 253 -16.45 -5.84 24.71
CA CYS A 253 -16.32 -4.50 24.16
C CYS A 253 -17.60 -3.65 24.22
N LYS A 254 -18.73 -4.22 24.59
CA LYS A 254 -20.00 -3.50 24.81
C LYS A 254 -20.18 -3.02 26.25
N ASN A 255 -19.25 -3.31 27.16
CA ASN A 255 -19.43 -3.05 28.59
C ASN A 255 -18.10 -2.59 29.22
N LYS A 256 -18.08 -1.36 29.74
CA LYS A 256 -16.91 -0.75 30.37
C LYS A 256 -16.31 -1.56 31.53
N LYS A 257 -17.16 -2.26 32.30
CA LYS A 257 -16.68 -3.11 33.42
C LYS A 257 -15.94 -4.36 32.94
N LYS A 258 -16.17 -4.80 31.69
CA LYS A 258 -15.60 -6.03 31.13
C LYS A 258 -14.34 -5.80 30.30
N ILE A 259 -13.98 -4.56 29.97
CA ILE A 259 -12.76 -4.19 29.21
C ILE A 259 -11.59 -3.72 30.07
N LYS A 260 -11.55 -4.11 31.35
CA LYS A 260 -10.53 -3.65 32.31
C LYS A 260 -9.08 -3.87 31.83
N SER A 261 -8.80 -5.00 31.19
CA SER A 261 -7.47 -5.30 30.63
C SER A 261 -7.06 -4.32 29.51
N LEU A 262 -8.00 -4.01 28.60
CA LEU A 262 -7.79 -3.03 27.55
C LEU A 262 -7.57 -1.63 28.12
N VAL A 263 -8.43 -1.20 29.05
CA VAL A 263 -8.33 0.10 29.73
C VAL A 263 -7.00 0.24 30.47
N ARG A 264 -6.54 -0.79 31.18
CA ARG A 264 -5.25 -0.79 31.88
C ARG A 264 -4.07 -0.60 30.91
N ILE A 265 -4.08 -1.31 29.77
CA ILE A 265 -3.04 -1.17 28.74
C ILE A 265 -3.09 0.23 28.12
N ILE A 266 -4.29 0.74 27.81
CA ILE A 266 -4.45 2.11 27.32
C ILE A 266 -3.86 3.13 28.30
N HIS A 267 -4.17 3.05 29.59
CA HIS A 267 -3.59 3.93 30.62
C HIS A 267 -2.08 3.85 30.71
N GLN A 268 -1.50 2.67 30.48
CA GLN A 268 -0.04 2.52 30.46
C GLN A 268 0.57 3.21 29.24
N LEU A 269 0.00 2.98 28.06
CA LEU A 269 0.54 3.47 26.78
C LEU A 269 0.39 4.97 26.60
N ILE A 270 -0.73 5.53 27.05
CA ILE A 270 -1.09 6.95 26.81
C ILE A 270 -0.18 7.93 27.57
N LYS A 271 0.57 7.46 28.57
CA LYS A 271 1.54 8.27 29.29
C LYS A 271 2.65 8.79 28.39
N GLU A 272 3.01 8.02 27.36
CA GLU A 272 4.13 8.33 26.48
C GLU A 272 3.74 8.41 25.01
N ASN A 273 2.64 7.78 24.60
CA ASN A 273 2.27 7.61 23.22
C ASN A 273 0.79 7.89 22.98
N HIS A 274 0.45 8.36 21.79
CA HIS A 274 -0.93 8.28 21.29
C HIS A 274 -1.25 6.83 20.89
N ILE A 275 -2.52 6.49 20.80
CA ILE A 275 -2.94 5.11 20.52
C ILE A 275 -3.69 5.05 19.18
N LEU A 276 -3.23 4.16 18.31
CA LEU A 276 -3.97 3.75 17.12
C LEU A 276 -4.60 2.39 17.39
N LEU A 277 -5.94 2.33 17.51
CA LEU A 277 -6.68 1.14 17.85
C LEU A 277 -7.45 0.60 16.66
N PHE A 278 -7.05 -0.58 16.18
CA PHE A 278 -7.69 -1.26 15.06
C PHE A 278 -8.83 -2.14 15.51
N CYS A 279 -9.97 -1.98 14.82
CA CYS A 279 -11.18 -2.79 15.01
C CYS A 279 -11.53 -3.56 13.73
N PRO A 280 -12.14 -4.77 13.84
CA PRO A 280 -12.44 -5.60 12.67
C PRO A 280 -13.60 -5.08 11.80
N SER A 281 -14.43 -4.21 12.34
CA SER A 281 -15.57 -3.63 11.59
C SER A 281 -15.94 -2.24 12.10
N ILE A 282 -16.59 -1.46 11.25
CA ILE A 282 -17.09 -0.11 11.59
C ILE A 282 -18.09 -0.17 12.77
N THR A 283 -19.00 -1.12 12.74
CA THR A 283 -19.98 -1.30 13.83
C THR A 283 -19.30 -1.57 15.18
N MET A 284 -18.27 -2.42 15.19
CA MET A 284 -17.52 -2.72 16.41
C MET A 284 -16.74 -1.49 16.89
N MET A 285 -16.14 -0.76 15.95
CA MET A 285 -15.38 0.47 16.22
C MET A 285 -16.24 1.52 16.93
N HIS A 286 -17.44 1.82 16.40
CA HIS A 286 -18.35 2.79 17.03
C HIS A 286 -18.81 2.34 18.42
N ARG A 287 -19.11 1.06 18.59
CA ARG A 287 -19.49 0.49 19.91
C ARG A 287 -18.36 0.59 20.91
N LEU A 288 -17.16 0.22 20.51
CA LEU A 288 -15.99 0.31 21.38
C LEU A 288 -15.67 1.77 21.72
N LYS A 289 -15.77 2.70 20.77
CA LYS A 289 -15.58 4.14 21.03
C LYS A 289 -16.50 4.62 22.14
N ALA A 290 -17.80 4.36 22.05
CA ALA A 290 -18.76 4.76 23.08
C ALA A 290 -18.37 4.16 24.46
N THR A 291 -18.02 2.87 24.50
CA THR A 291 -17.59 2.18 25.73
C THR A 291 -16.31 2.78 26.31
N LEU A 292 -15.34 3.16 25.47
CA LEU A 292 -14.10 3.78 25.90
C LEU A 292 -14.30 5.22 26.37
N GLN A 293 -15.16 5.99 25.72
CA GLN A 293 -15.51 7.36 26.17
C GLN A 293 -16.11 7.35 27.58
N GLU A 294 -16.96 6.35 27.88
CA GLU A 294 -17.50 6.16 29.24
C GLU A 294 -16.44 5.69 30.26
N ALA A 295 -15.47 4.89 29.83
CA ALA A 295 -14.43 4.34 30.70
C ALA A 295 -13.26 5.30 30.92
N LEU A 296 -13.00 6.18 29.96
CA LEU A 296 -11.86 7.06 29.84
C LEU A 296 -12.25 8.51 29.53
N PRO A 297 -13.10 9.16 30.37
CA PRO A 297 -13.70 10.47 30.06
C PRO A 297 -12.68 11.63 29.98
N ARG A 298 -11.42 11.42 30.39
CA ARG A 298 -10.37 12.44 30.38
C ARG A 298 -9.58 12.50 29.08
N TYR A 299 -9.78 11.53 28.16
CA TYR A 299 -8.99 11.42 26.94
C TYR A 299 -9.82 11.76 25.71
N GLU A 300 -9.17 12.40 24.75
CA GLU A 300 -9.76 12.75 23.47
C GLU A 300 -9.78 11.53 22.53
N ILE A 301 -10.97 10.96 22.33
CA ILE A 301 -11.18 9.72 21.58
C ILE A 301 -11.96 9.99 20.31
N THR A 302 -11.39 9.68 19.17
CA THR A 302 -12.06 9.77 17.86
C THR A 302 -11.98 8.46 17.09
N ASP A 303 -12.69 8.40 15.97
CA ASP A 303 -12.70 7.26 15.07
C ASP A 303 -12.69 7.69 13.61
N VAL A 304 -12.11 6.82 12.75
CA VAL A 304 -12.04 7.03 11.31
C VAL A 304 -12.32 5.73 10.56
N SER A 305 -13.21 5.81 9.56
CA SER A 305 -13.53 4.70 8.67
C SER A 305 -13.54 5.12 7.19
N SER A 306 -13.74 4.15 6.30
CA SER A 306 -13.89 4.42 4.86
C SER A 306 -15.12 5.26 4.49
N ARG A 307 -16.11 5.33 5.39
CA ARG A 307 -17.35 6.09 5.20
C ARG A 307 -17.32 7.47 5.87
N ASP A 308 -16.20 7.85 6.46
CA ASP A 308 -16.05 9.12 7.18
C ASP A 308 -15.63 10.24 6.22
N ASN A 309 -16.52 11.20 5.98
CA ASN A 309 -16.27 12.36 5.13
C ASN A 309 -15.21 13.31 5.74
N GLN A 310 -15.02 13.30 7.08
CA GLN A 310 -14.02 14.11 7.78
C GLN A 310 -12.70 13.36 7.99
N ARG A 311 -12.50 12.24 7.30
CA ARG A 311 -11.33 11.37 7.47
C ARG A 311 -10.01 12.14 7.38
N ALA A 312 -9.83 12.96 6.35
CA ALA A 312 -8.59 13.70 6.13
C ALA A 312 -8.30 14.67 7.29
N GLU A 313 -9.31 15.38 7.75
CA GLU A 313 -9.23 16.31 8.87
C GLU A 313 -8.88 15.59 10.20
N LYS A 314 -9.56 14.48 10.51
CA LYS A 314 -9.30 13.71 11.72
C LYS A 314 -7.90 13.09 11.72
N VAL A 315 -7.43 12.59 10.58
CA VAL A 315 -6.06 12.09 10.42
C VAL A 315 -5.05 13.21 10.64
N GLN A 316 -5.32 14.42 10.11
CA GLN A 316 -4.46 15.57 10.32
C GLN A 316 -4.44 16.01 11.80
N LYS A 317 -5.59 16.09 12.45
CA LYS A 317 -5.67 16.39 13.90
C LYS A 317 -4.94 15.35 14.76
N MET A 318 -4.93 14.07 14.34
CA MET A 318 -4.14 13.03 15.02
C MET A 318 -2.63 13.25 14.83
N ARG A 319 -2.18 13.71 13.67
CA ARG A 319 -0.78 14.12 13.44
C ARG A 319 -0.37 15.30 14.30
N GLU A 320 -1.30 16.20 14.59
CA GLU A 320 -1.12 17.38 15.46
C GLU A 320 -1.28 17.04 16.95
N ALA A 321 -1.35 15.75 17.30
CA ALA A 321 -1.52 15.29 18.69
C ALA A 321 -2.77 15.81 19.40
N LYS A 322 -3.85 16.12 18.66
CA LYS A 322 -5.13 16.60 19.22
C LYS A 322 -6.03 15.48 19.72
N TYR A 323 -5.69 14.23 19.43
CA TYR A 323 -6.40 13.07 19.91
C TYR A 323 -5.45 12.13 20.63
N ASP A 324 -5.89 11.58 21.74
CA ASP A 324 -5.14 10.58 22.50
C ASP A 324 -5.32 9.19 21.89
N ILE A 325 -6.54 8.89 21.43
CA ILE A 325 -6.89 7.59 20.87
C ILE A 325 -7.65 7.77 19.55
N LEU A 326 -7.13 7.17 18.49
CA LEU A 326 -7.80 7.06 17.20
C LEU A 326 -8.19 5.61 16.94
N LEU A 327 -9.49 5.35 16.93
CA LEU A 327 -10.03 4.05 16.51
C LEU A 327 -10.15 4.01 14.99
N THR A 328 -9.86 2.86 14.42
CA THR A 328 -9.95 2.68 12.97
C THR A 328 -10.23 1.23 12.57
N THR A 329 -10.51 1.04 11.30
CA THR A 329 -10.54 -0.27 10.65
C THR A 329 -9.29 -0.44 9.79
N MET A 330 -9.30 -1.38 8.85
CA MET A 330 -8.17 -1.60 7.92
C MET A 330 -7.78 -0.39 7.07
N ILE A 331 -8.58 0.69 7.11
CA ILE A 331 -8.34 1.88 6.28
C ILE A 331 -7.02 2.60 6.60
N LEU A 332 -6.56 2.56 7.85
CA LEU A 332 -5.29 3.15 8.26
C LEU A 332 -4.15 2.12 8.40
N GLU A 333 -4.34 0.91 7.91
CA GLU A 333 -3.28 -0.09 7.81
C GLU A 333 -2.10 0.42 6.98
N ARG A 334 -2.37 1.24 5.97
CA ARG A 334 -1.38 1.79 5.01
C ARG A 334 -1.63 3.28 4.74
N GLY A 335 -0.70 3.98 4.09
CA GLY A 335 -0.88 5.35 3.58
C GLY A 335 -0.83 6.48 4.60
N VAL A 336 -0.57 6.24 5.89
CA VAL A 336 -0.44 7.31 6.88
C VAL A 336 0.75 7.08 7.81
N THR A 337 1.33 8.16 8.30
CA THR A 337 2.42 8.10 9.29
C THR A 337 2.07 9.05 10.44
N PHE A 338 2.22 8.54 11.64
CA PHE A 338 2.08 9.29 12.89
C PHE A 338 3.36 9.17 13.70
N GLU A 339 3.62 10.13 14.56
CA GLU A 339 4.70 10.11 15.53
C GLU A 339 4.18 9.62 16.88
N ARG A 340 5.03 8.99 17.70
CA ARG A 340 4.72 8.53 19.05
C ARG A 340 3.43 7.70 19.14
N ILE A 341 3.31 6.69 18.28
CA ILE A 341 2.11 5.84 18.23
C ILE A 341 2.40 4.45 18.78
N SER A 342 1.62 4.05 19.78
CA SER A 342 1.42 2.64 20.13
C SER A 342 0.18 2.08 19.43
N VAL A 343 0.22 0.79 19.12
CA VAL A 343 -0.82 0.14 18.31
C VAL A 343 -1.52 -0.95 19.13
N ILE A 344 -2.85 -0.94 19.06
CA ILE A 344 -3.68 -2.01 19.61
C ILE A 344 -4.52 -2.59 18.48
N VAL A 345 -4.55 -3.91 18.35
CA VAL A 345 -5.48 -4.63 17.48
C VAL A 345 -6.47 -5.39 18.34
N LEU A 346 -7.74 -5.00 18.28
CA LEU A 346 -8.81 -5.68 18.98
C LEU A 346 -9.40 -6.78 18.10
N GLY A 347 -9.46 -8.00 18.61
CA GLY A 347 -9.93 -9.16 17.85
C GLY A 347 -9.00 -9.52 16.70
N ALA A 348 -7.69 -9.59 16.96
CA ALA A 348 -6.67 -9.97 15.97
C ALA A 348 -6.90 -11.34 15.33
N ASP A 349 -7.75 -12.17 15.94
CA ASP A 349 -8.26 -13.46 15.43
C ASP A 349 -9.38 -13.32 14.39
N HIS A 350 -9.94 -12.13 14.19
CA HIS A 350 -11.00 -11.93 13.20
C HIS A 350 -10.45 -12.13 11.77
N PRO A 351 -11.18 -12.81 10.85
CA PRO A 351 -10.70 -13.13 9.50
C PRO A 351 -10.26 -11.92 8.65
N VAL A 352 -10.75 -10.72 8.94
CA VAL A 352 -10.30 -9.49 8.27
C VAL A 352 -8.81 -9.21 8.49
N PHE A 353 -8.25 -9.65 9.61
CA PHE A 353 -6.84 -9.49 9.93
C PHE A 353 -6.03 -10.66 9.38
N THR A 354 -5.49 -10.48 8.19
CA THR A 354 -4.57 -11.44 7.57
C THR A 354 -3.16 -11.34 8.19
N LYS A 355 -2.29 -12.30 7.90
CA LYS A 355 -0.87 -12.23 8.29
C LYS A 355 -0.24 -10.90 7.83
N SER A 356 -0.43 -10.54 6.56
CA SER A 356 0.14 -9.32 5.97
C SER A 356 -0.38 -8.06 6.67
N SER A 357 -1.70 -7.99 6.91
CA SER A 357 -2.28 -6.83 7.59
C SER A 357 -1.76 -6.67 9.02
N LEU A 358 -1.63 -7.75 9.79
CA LEU A 358 -1.10 -7.70 11.16
C LEU A 358 0.36 -7.23 11.19
N VAL A 359 1.21 -7.65 10.24
CA VAL A 359 2.59 -7.16 10.10
C VAL A 359 2.62 -5.68 9.74
N GLN A 360 1.78 -5.25 8.80
CA GLN A 360 1.69 -3.85 8.37
C GLN A 360 1.18 -2.94 9.50
N ILE A 361 0.17 -3.39 10.24
CA ILE A 361 -0.40 -2.69 11.40
C ILE A 361 0.65 -2.58 12.52
N ALA A 362 1.34 -3.65 12.85
CA ALA A 362 2.44 -3.62 13.83
C ALA A 362 3.53 -2.61 13.42
N GLY A 363 3.83 -2.59 12.13
CA GLY A 363 4.78 -1.64 11.56
C GLY A 363 4.38 -0.16 11.64
N ARG A 364 3.16 0.17 12.09
CA ARG A 364 2.74 1.56 12.33
C ARG A 364 3.34 2.14 13.59
N ALA A 365 3.60 1.32 14.59
CA ALA A 365 4.24 1.76 15.82
C ALA A 365 5.71 2.12 15.56
N ASP A 366 6.21 3.12 16.26
CA ASP A 366 7.62 3.57 16.23
C ASP A 366 8.18 3.86 14.82
N ARG A 367 7.33 4.42 13.94
CA ARG A 367 7.69 4.59 12.53
C ARG A 367 8.51 5.86 12.25
N LYS A 368 8.37 6.91 13.07
CA LYS A 368 9.00 8.23 12.86
C LYS A 368 9.39 8.87 14.18
N GLY A 369 10.44 9.68 14.16
CA GLY A 369 10.91 10.47 15.31
C GLY A 369 11.89 9.73 16.22
N PRO A 370 12.42 10.37 17.26
CA PRO A 370 13.41 9.82 18.17
C PRO A 370 12.83 8.87 19.23
N TYR A 371 11.52 8.73 19.30
CA TYR A 371 10.81 7.97 20.32
C TYR A 371 10.89 6.45 20.07
N THR A 372 11.19 5.67 21.12
CA THR A 372 11.45 4.23 21.05
C THR A 372 10.50 3.37 21.88
N ASN A 373 9.58 4.00 22.65
CA ASN A 373 8.74 3.31 23.63
C ASN A 373 7.36 2.90 23.08
N SER A 374 7.19 2.90 21.76
CA SER A 374 5.95 2.47 21.15
C SER A 374 5.79 0.95 21.21
N GLN A 375 4.62 0.49 21.62
CA GLN A 375 4.31 -0.91 21.80
C GLN A 375 3.14 -1.35 20.90
N VAL A 376 3.07 -2.65 20.64
CA VAL A 376 2.02 -3.27 19.84
C VAL A 376 1.33 -4.36 20.66
N TYR A 377 0.01 -4.33 20.73
CA TYR A 377 -0.80 -5.33 21.42
C TYR A 377 -1.82 -5.96 20.48
N PHE A 378 -1.86 -7.31 20.46
CA PHE A 378 -2.89 -8.06 19.76
C PHE A 378 -3.81 -8.71 20.78
N PHE A 379 -5.05 -8.20 20.90
CA PHE A 379 -6.10 -8.82 21.67
C PHE A 379 -6.77 -9.89 20.82
N TYR A 380 -6.88 -11.09 21.34
CA TYR A 380 -7.41 -12.25 20.63
C TYR A 380 -8.17 -13.20 21.55
N GLU A 381 -9.10 -13.96 21.02
CA GLU A 381 -9.77 -15.09 21.68
C GLU A 381 -9.15 -16.42 21.21
N GLU A 382 -8.85 -16.52 19.92
CA GLU A 382 -8.20 -17.68 19.32
C GLU A 382 -6.85 -17.31 18.70
N LYS A 383 -5.78 -18.05 19.04
CA LYS A 383 -4.46 -17.84 18.44
C LYS A 383 -4.40 -18.43 17.03
N THR A 384 -4.96 -17.71 16.06
CA THR A 384 -5.07 -18.12 14.66
C THR A 384 -3.71 -18.31 13.96
N ALA A 385 -3.72 -18.98 12.80
CA ALA A 385 -2.53 -19.11 11.96
C ALA A 385 -2.02 -17.73 11.47
N ALA A 386 -2.93 -16.76 11.25
CA ALA A 386 -2.57 -15.39 10.85
C ALA A 386 -1.73 -14.70 11.93
N ILE A 387 -2.15 -14.76 13.20
CA ILE A 387 -1.41 -14.20 14.34
C ILE A 387 -0.04 -14.85 14.47
N ARG A 388 0.02 -16.21 14.48
CA ARG A 388 1.29 -16.95 14.61
C ARG A 388 2.29 -16.57 13.53
N LYS A 389 1.83 -16.59 12.25
CA LYS A 389 2.68 -16.26 11.09
C LYS A 389 3.13 -14.81 11.09
N ALA A 390 2.27 -13.87 11.53
CA ALA A 390 2.64 -12.46 11.63
C ALA A 390 3.73 -12.22 12.68
N CYS A 391 3.57 -12.78 13.89
CA CYS A 391 4.58 -12.68 14.95
C CYS A 391 5.90 -13.33 14.53
N GLN A 392 5.85 -14.48 13.84
CA GLN A 392 7.04 -15.16 13.36
C GLN A 392 7.76 -14.34 12.28
N GLU A 393 7.04 -13.78 11.31
CA GLU A 393 7.65 -12.94 10.26
C GLU A 393 8.32 -11.69 10.84
N ILE A 394 7.68 -11.02 11.81
CA ILE A 394 8.28 -9.89 12.52
C ILE A 394 9.57 -10.31 13.22
N LYS A 395 9.56 -11.44 13.90
CA LYS A 395 10.75 -11.98 14.60
C LYS A 395 11.87 -12.32 13.62
N GLU A 396 11.56 -13.01 12.52
CA GLU A 396 12.54 -13.36 11.48
C GLU A 396 13.17 -12.11 10.85
N MET A 397 12.33 -11.10 10.53
CA MET A 397 12.83 -9.82 10.04
C MET A 397 13.72 -9.09 11.07
N ASN A 398 13.36 -9.14 12.34
CA ASN A 398 14.18 -8.55 13.41
C ASN A 398 15.52 -9.29 13.58
N GLU A 399 15.55 -10.60 13.46
CA GLU A 399 16.81 -11.37 13.52
C GLU A 399 17.74 -11.02 12.34
N GLU A 400 17.18 -10.83 11.15
CA GLU A 400 17.95 -10.34 10.01
C GLU A 400 18.38 -8.88 10.19
N GLY A 401 17.48 -8.02 10.71
CA GLY A 401 17.77 -6.62 11.00
C GLY A 401 18.90 -6.44 12.01
N LYS A 402 19.00 -7.29 13.03
CA LYS A 402 20.10 -7.29 14.01
C LYS A 402 21.47 -7.56 13.38
N LYS A 403 21.53 -8.29 12.28
CA LYS A 403 22.80 -8.53 11.55
C LYS A 403 23.30 -7.32 10.76
N ILE A 404 22.45 -6.32 10.58
CA ILE A 404 22.71 -5.10 9.81
C ILE A 404 23.00 -3.90 10.77
N LEU A 405 22.57 -3.99 12.03
CA LEU A 405 22.83 -2.97 13.06
C LEU A 405 24.31 -2.89 13.45
#